data_7f8050390aca7e5033bb342c91209ff3
#
_entry.id   7f8050390aca7e5033bb342c91209ff3
#
_cell.length_a   1.000
_cell.length_b   1.000
_cell.length_c   1.000
_cell.angle_alpha   90.00
_cell.angle_beta   90.00
_cell.angle_gamma   90.00
#
_symmetry.space_group_name_H-M   'P 1'
#
loop_
_entity.id
_entity.type
_entity.pdbx_description
1 polymer ?
#
loop_
_entity_poly.entity_id
_entity_poly.type
_entity_poly.pdbx_seq_one_letter_code
_entity_poly.pdbx_strand_id
1 'polypeptide(L)'
;ALEGVRWSGRMEEVRPHLILDGAHNPGAIEAFVDSVQNLKGREIGKDVVIFSAVSDKKYEQMIAYLCRNLDVKAFIVTKIEDGRAVEAEELFRLFQKYTDKKVICRPRIADALREAEKLRKVDGNECPGQETEDPEGDIYCLGSLYLAGMVKKLLSGGGLDVEF
;
A
#
# COMPACT_ATOMS: atom_id res chain seq x y z
N ALA A 1 -4.59 21.22 13.33
CA ALA A 1 -3.32 20.70 12.88
C ALA A 1 -2.77 19.74 13.93
N LEU A 2 -2.79 18.50 13.63
CA LEU A 2 -2.21 17.44 14.47
C LEU A 2 -0.73 17.23 14.13
N GLU A 3 -0.06 18.33 13.79
CA GLU A 3 1.37 18.34 13.56
C GLU A 3 2.07 17.97 14.86
N GLY A 4 2.75 16.84 14.88
CA GLY A 4 3.49 16.37 16.03
C GLY A 4 2.87 15.18 16.76
N VAL A 5 1.62 14.82 16.51
CA VAL A 5 1.04 13.59 17.04
C VAL A 5 0.97 12.56 15.90
N ARG A 6 2.12 12.03 15.55
CA ARG A 6 2.18 10.89 14.65
C ARG A 6 2.20 9.63 15.49
N TRP A 7 1.09 8.93 15.48
CA TRP A 7 1.05 7.59 16.04
C TRP A 7 1.86 6.69 15.13
N SER A 8 2.86 6.01 15.68
CA SER A 8 3.63 5.02 14.95
C SER A 8 2.67 4.01 14.29
N GLY A 9 2.76 3.88 12.96
CA GLY A 9 1.92 2.98 12.18
C GLY A 9 0.60 3.57 11.69
N ARG A 10 0.38 4.88 11.81
CA ARG A 10 -0.78 5.54 11.22
C ARG A 10 -0.34 6.63 10.25
N MET A 11 -0.60 6.42 8.95
CA MET A 11 -0.26 7.37 7.89
C MET A 11 1.14 7.95 8.07
N GLU A 12 2.09 7.09 8.40
CA GLU A 12 3.47 7.47 8.66
C GLU A 12 4.28 7.43 7.36
N GLU A 13 4.72 8.60 6.90
CA GLU A 13 5.61 8.67 5.75
C GLU A 13 7.04 8.34 6.20
N VAL A 14 7.51 7.15 5.85
CA VAL A 14 8.85 6.66 6.23
C VAL A 14 9.91 7.00 5.20
N ARG A 15 9.50 7.23 3.97
CA ARG A 15 10.30 7.77 2.87
C ARG A 15 9.40 8.60 1.98
N PRO A 16 9.94 9.48 1.12
CA PRO A 16 9.10 10.21 0.17
C PRO A 16 8.22 9.25 -0.62
N HIS A 17 6.92 9.47 -0.58
CA HIS A 17 5.89 8.68 -1.27
C HIS A 17 5.69 7.25 -0.75
N LEU A 18 6.25 6.90 0.42
CA LEU A 18 6.02 5.61 1.07
C LEU A 18 5.40 5.80 2.44
N ILE A 19 4.13 5.46 2.55
CA ILE A 19 3.33 5.68 3.75
C ILE A 19 2.91 4.34 4.34
N LEU A 20 3.15 4.17 5.64
CA LEU A 20 2.73 2.99 6.38
C LEU A 20 1.49 3.31 7.20
N ASP A 21 0.52 2.41 7.18
CA ASP A 21 -0.65 2.49 8.04
C ASP A 21 -0.93 1.12 8.65
N GLY A 22 -1.08 1.08 9.96
CA GLY A 22 -1.33 -0.15 10.70
C GLY A 22 -2.79 -0.63 10.68
N ALA A 23 -3.62 -0.10 9.79
CA ALA A 23 -5.02 -0.51 9.69
C ALA A 23 -5.11 -2.03 9.48
N HIS A 24 -5.80 -2.72 10.39
CA HIS A 24 -5.85 -4.19 10.42
C HIS A 24 -7.23 -4.74 10.80
N ASN A 25 -8.26 -3.91 10.71
CA ASN A 25 -9.66 -4.29 10.90
C ASN A 25 -10.54 -3.41 10.00
N PRO A 26 -11.81 -3.78 9.75
CA PRO A 26 -12.67 -3.00 8.87
C PRO A 26 -12.83 -1.53 9.26
N GLY A 27 -12.98 -1.23 10.55
CA GLY A 27 -13.12 0.16 11.00
C GLY A 27 -11.89 1.00 10.75
N ALA A 28 -10.70 0.44 10.95
CA ALA A 28 -9.44 1.13 10.69
C ALA A 28 -9.22 1.34 9.18
N ILE A 29 -9.65 0.39 8.34
CA ILE A 29 -9.62 0.54 6.88
C ILE A 29 -10.53 1.69 6.43
N GLU A 30 -11.73 1.80 7.00
CA GLU A 30 -12.62 2.93 6.71
C GLU A 30 -11.95 4.27 7.04
N ALA A 31 -11.34 4.35 8.21
CA ALA A 31 -10.61 5.55 8.64
C ALA A 31 -9.43 5.87 7.71
N PHE A 32 -8.71 4.84 7.27
CA PHE A 32 -7.62 5.00 6.30
C PHE A 32 -8.13 5.59 4.98
N VAL A 33 -9.19 5.02 4.42
CA VAL A 33 -9.78 5.49 3.16
C VAL A 33 -10.23 6.94 3.28
N ASP A 34 -10.92 7.30 4.37
CA ASP A 34 -11.35 8.66 4.61
C ASP A 34 -10.15 9.63 4.69
N SER A 35 -9.08 9.23 5.37
CA SER A 35 -7.86 10.04 5.47
C SER A 35 -7.22 10.27 4.11
N VAL A 36 -7.10 9.25 3.28
CA VAL A 36 -6.52 9.37 1.94
C VAL A 36 -7.38 10.28 1.06
N GLN A 37 -8.70 10.10 1.09
CA GLN A 37 -9.62 10.91 0.29
C GLN A 37 -9.57 12.39 0.70
N ASN A 38 -9.47 12.67 1.99
CA ASN A 38 -9.36 14.03 2.50
C ASN A 38 -8.02 14.70 2.13
N LEU A 39 -6.93 13.93 2.11
CA LEU A 39 -5.60 14.46 1.77
C LEU A 39 -5.42 14.70 0.27
N LYS A 40 -5.96 13.80 -0.56
CA LYS A 40 -5.68 13.76 -2.00
C LYS A 40 -6.78 14.40 -2.86
N GLY A 41 -7.98 14.57 -2.32
CA GLY A 41 -9.11 15.04 -3.11
C GLY A 41 -9.41 14.06 -4.25
N ARG A 42 -9.26 14.53 -5.50
CA ARG A 42 -9.57 13.73 -6.70
C ARG A 42 -8.37 13.06 -7.37
N GLU A 43 -7.16 13.22 -6.81
CA GLU A 43 -5.92 12.72 -7.42
C GLU A 43 -5.46 11.38 -6.83
N ILE A 44 -6.39 10.46 -6.61
CA ILE A 44 -6.11 9.19 -5.95
C ILE A 44 -5.66 8.10 -6.93
N GLY A 45 -6.07 8.19 -8.19
CA GLY A 45 -5.90 7.11 -9.17
C GLY A 45 -4.47 6.77 -9.59
N LYS A 46 -3.46 7.41 -9.00
CA LYS A 46 -2.05 7.15 -9.28
C LYS A 46 -1.35 6.37 -8.16
N ASP A 47 -2.01 6.17 -7.04
CA ASP A 47 -1.45 5.52 -5.87
C ASP A 47 -1.42 4.01 -6.02
N VAL A 48 -0.55 3.38 -5.26
CA VAL A 48 -0.40 1.92 -5.21
C VAL A 48 -0.58 1.48 -3.77
N VAL A 49 -1.35 0.41 -3.56
CA VAL A 49 -1.55 -0.17 -2.23
C VAL A 49 -0.83 -1.50 -2.14
N ILE A 50 -0.02 -1.67 -1.09
CA ILE A 50 0.56 -2.96 -0.71
C ILE A 50 -0.24 -3.47 0.49
N PHE A 51 -0.77 -4.67 0.38
CA PHE A 51 -1.66 -5.25 1.38
C PHE A 51 -1.17 -6.62 1.84
N SER A 52 -1.26 -6.84 3.14
CA SER A 52 -1.11 -8.17 3.74
C SER A 52 -2.11 -8.31 4.89
N ALA A 53 -2.32 -9.51 5.38
CA ALA A 53 -3.23 -9.73 6.48
C ALA A 53 -2.85 -10.97 7.29
N VAL A 54 -3.36 -11.03 8.52
CA VAL A 54 -3.33 -12.24 9.35
C VAL A 54 -4.69 -12.91 9.34
N SER A 55 -4.70 -14.24 9.48
CA SER A 55 -5.90 -15.07 9.29
C SER A 55 -6.99 -14.86 10.33
N ASP A 56 -6.67 -14.34 11.50
CA ASP A 56 -7.63 -14.07 12.57
C ASP A 56 -8.34 -12.71 12.43
N LYS A 57 -8.12 -12.01 11.34
CA LYS A 57 -8.77 -10.73 11.04
C LYS A 57 -9.79 -10.89 9.92
N LYS A 58 -10.73 -9.94 9.84
CA LYS A 58 -11.77 -9.92 8.81
C LYS A 58 -11.22 -9.35 7.50
N TYR A 59 -10.22 -10.00 6.96
CA TYR A 59 -9.46 -9.48 5.80
C TYR A 59 -10.30 -9.41 4.52
N GLU A 60 -11.26 -10.30 4.32
CA GLU A 60 -12.13 -10.21 3.14
C GLU A 60 -12.99 -8.95 3.18
N GLN A 61 -13.54 -8.58 4.35
CA GLN A 61 -14.30 -7.33 4.49
C GLN A 61 -13.42 -6.10 4.26
N MET A 62 -12.18 -6.14 4.73
CA MET A 62 -11.20 -5.09 4.52
C MET A 62 -10.90 -4.89 3.03
N ILE A 63 -10.66 -5.98 2.32
CA ILE A 63 -10.39 -5.97 0.88
C ILE A 63 -11.58 -5.45 0.10
N ALA A 64 -12.78 -5.95 0.41
CA ALA A 64 -14.01 -5.48 -0.26
C ALA A 64 -14.21 -3.98 -0.10
N TYR A 65 -13.98 -3.46 1.10
CA TYR A 65 -14.12 -2.03 1.36
C TYR A 65 -13.09 -1.20 0.57
N LEU A 66 -11.84 -1.61 0.59
CA LEU A 66 -10.77 -0.95 -0.17
C LEU A 66 -11.11 -0.90 -1.67
N CYS A 67 -11.53 -2.03 -2.21
CA CYS A 67 -11.84 -2.13 -3.65
C CYS A 67 -13.04 -1.26 -4.07
N ARG A 68 -14.01 -1.09 -3.17
CA ARG A 68 -15.21 -0.31 -3.45
C ARG A 68 -15.01 1.19 -3.27
N ASN A 69 -14.15 1.59 -2.37
CA ASN A 69 -14.10 2.98 -1.89
C ASN A 69 -12.79 3.69 -2.19
N LEU A 70 -11.75 3.00 -2.58
CA LEU A 70 -10.44 3.59 -2.86
C LEU A 70 -10.07 3.40 -4.33
N ASP A 71 -9.87 4.50 -5.02
CA ASP A 71 -9.41 4.48 -6.41
C ASP A 71 -7.89 4.55 -6.45
N VAL A 72 -7.26 3.47 -6.89
CA VAL A 72 -5.80 3.36 -6.98
C VAL A 72 -5.40 2.80 -8.35
N LYS A 73 -4.14 2.96 -8.70
CA LYS A 73 -3.58 2.40 -9.93
C LYS A 73 -3.48 0.89 -9.89
N ALA A 74 -3.05 0.35 -8.73
CA ALA A 74 -2.86 -1.08 -8.56
C ALA A 74 -2.87 -1.48 -7.09
N PHE A 75 -3.21 -2.74 -6.84
CA PHE A 75 -3.04 -3.39 -5.54
C PHE A 75 -1.95 -4.46 -5.65
N ILE A 76 -1.05 -4.50 -4.68
CA ILE A 76 -0.02 -5.53 -4.58
C ILE A 76 -0.26 -6.29 -3.28
N VAL A 77 -0.35 -7.62 -3.36
CA VAL A 77 -0.50 -8.46 -2.18
C VAL A 77 0.82 -9.11 -1.84
N THR A 78 1.13 -9.16 -0.55
CA THR A 78 2.36 -9.75 -0.05
C THR A 78 2.07 -10.57 1.20
N LYS A 79 3.05 -11.37 1.63
CA LYS A 79 2.93 -12.20 2.82
C LYS A 79 3.88 -11.71 3.90
N ILE A 80 3.37 -11.53 5.11
CA ILE A 80 4.20 -11.19 6.27
C ILE A 80 4.84 -12.46 6.87
N GLU A 81 5.94 -12.31 7.59
CA GLU A 81 6.60 -13.40 8.30
C GLU A 81 5.95 -13.61 9.67
N ASP A 82 4.78 -14.25 9.67
CA ASP A 82 4.03 -14.61 10.89
C ASP A 82 3.29 -15.92 10.62
N GLY A 83 3.19 -16.78 11.62
CA GLY A 83 2.52 -18.08 11.49
C GLY A 83 1.03 -17.96 11.15
N ARG A 84 0.43 -16.81 11.39
CA ARG A 84 -0.98 -16.55 11.06
C ARG A 84 -1.15 -15.81 9.74
N ALA A 85 -0.07 -15.58 9.00
CA ALA A 85 -0.14 -14.84 7.75
C ALA A 85 -1.05 -15.52 6.73
N VAL A 86 -1.88 -14.72 6.08
CA VAL A 86 -2.67 -15.19 4.93
C VAL A 86 -1.74 -15.29 3.72
N GLU A 87 -1.86 -16.37 2.97
CA GLU A 87 -1.06 -16.56 1.75
C GLU A 87 -1.35 -15.45 0.74
N ALA A 88 -0.29 -14.98 0.08
CA ALA A 88 -0.43 -13.90 -0.90
C ALA A 88 -1.37 -14.30 -2.05
N GLU A 89 -1.37 -15.56 -2.45
CA GLU A 89 -2.24 -16.09 -3.51
C GLU A 89 -3.72 -16.03 -3.12
N GLU A 90 -4.04 -16.24 -1.84
CA GLU A 90 -5.42 -16.10 -1.36
C GLU A 90 -5.86 -14.65 -1.38
N LEU A 91 -5.02 -13.74 -0.92
CA LEU A 91 -5.29 -12.30 -0.98
C LEU A 91 -5.47 -11.84 -2.43
N PHE A 92 -4.64 -12.35 -3.33
CA PHE A 92 -4.72 -12.06 -4.76
C PHE A 92 -6.09 -12.43 -5.33
N ARG A 93 -6.58 -13.62 -5.02
CA ARG A 93 -7.90 -14.08 -5.49
C ARG A 93 -9.03 -13.22 -4.94
N LEU A 94 -8.94 -12.80 -3.67
CA LEU A 94 -9.94 -11.94 -3.07
C LEU A 94 -9.97 -10.56 -3.70
N PHE A 95 -8.80 -9.95 -3.95
CA PHE A 95 -8.77 -8.67 -4.64
C PHE A 95 -9.37 -8.79 -6.04
N GLN A 96 -9.03 -9.84 -6.79
CA GLN A 96 -9.61 -10.06 -8.13
C GLN A 96 -11.13 -10.23 -8.11
N LYS A 97 -11.67 -10.76 -7.01
CA LYS A 97 -13.11 -10.90 -6.82
C LYS A 97 -13.81 -9.55 -6.70
N TYR A 98 -13.17 -8.55 -6.13
CA TYR A 98 -13.78 -7.27 -5.77
C TYR A 98 -13.36 -6.10 -6.64
N THR A 99 -12.37 -6.24 -7.52
CA THR A 99 -11.91 -5.15 -8.37
C THR A 99 -11.47 -5.63 -9.75
N ASP A 100 -11.66 -4.78 -10.75
CA ASP A 100 -11.13 -4.97 -12.11
C ASP A 100 -9.75 -4.29 -12.28
N LYS A 101 -9.29 -3.59 -11.25
CA LYS A 101 -7.98 -2.93 -11.29
C LYS A 101 -6.85 -3.95 -11.28
N LYS A 102 -5.66 -3.50 -11.64
CA LYS A 102 -4.46 -4.35 -11.64
C LYS A 102 -4.17 -4.85 -10.22
N VAL A 103 -4.05 -6.17 -10.08
CA VAL A 103 -3.66 -6.84 -8.84
C VAL A 103 -2.41 -7.66 -9.12
N ILE A 104 -1.40 -7.52 -8.27
CA ILE A 104 -0.11 -8.18 -8.43
C ILE A 104 0.20 -8.95 -7.16
N CYS A 105 0.62 -10.21 -7.31
CA CYS A 105 1.04 -11.05 -6.20
C CYS A 105 2.56 -11.05 -6.11
N ARG A 106 3.09 -10.56 -5.00
CA ARG A 106 4.53 -10.61 -4.68
C ARG A 106 4.66 -11.07 -3.23
N PRO A 107 4.86 -12.38 -3.01
CA PRO A 107 4.91 -12.92 -1.64
C PRO A 107 6.01 -12.31 -0.77
N ARG A 108 7.11 -11.88 -1.37
CA ARG A 108 8.20 -11.24 -0.65
C ARG A 108 7.99 -9.72 -0.60
N ILE A 109 8.09 -9.15 0.59
CA ILE A 109 7.87 -7.71 0.81
C ILE A 109 8.84 -6.86 -0.02
N ALA A 110 10.11 -7.26 -0.11
CA ALA A 110 11.09 -6.53 -0.91
C ALA A 110 10.67 -6.43 -2.39
N ASP A 111 10.16 -7.52 -2.95
CA ASP A 111 9.67 -7.55 -4.33
C ASP A 111 8.42 -6.70 -4.51
N ALA A 112 7.53 -6.72 -3.50
CA ALA A 112 6.33 -5.88 -3.51
C ALA A 112 6.68 -4.39 -3.51
N LEU A 113 7.65 -3.98 -2.71
CA LEU A 113 8.12 -2.60 -2.65
C LEU A 113 8.75 -2.16 -3.99
N ARG A 114 9.56 -3.00 -4.61
CA ARG A 114 10.16 -2.71 -5.92
C ARG A 114 9.10 -2.55 -7.00
N GLU A 115 8.12 -3.43 -7.01
CA GLU A 115 7.01 -3.36 -7.97
C GLU A 115 6.18 -2.10 -7.78
N ALA A 116 5.87 -1.76 -6.52
CA ALA A 116 5.12 -0.55 -6.19
C ALA A 116 5.86 0.71 -6.64
N GLU A 117 7.18 0.75 -6.46
CA GLU A 117 8.00 1.89 -6.88
C GLU A 117 7.94 2.10 -8.40
N LYS A 118 7.98 1.01 -9.16
CA LYS A 118 7.83 1.09 -10.62
C LYS A 118 6.45 1.60 -11.03
N LEU A 119 5.41 1.13 -10.34
CA LEU A 119 4.03 1.46 -10.70
C LEU A 119 3.62 2.88 -10.33
N ARG A 120 4.14 3.41 -9.22
CA ARG A 120 3.80 4.78 -8.81
C ARG A 120 4.43 5.84 -9.71
N LYS A 121 5.51 5.50 -10.38
CA LYS A 121 6.15 6.41 -11.34
C LYS A 121 5.30 6.48 -12.61
N VAL A 122 5.29 7.65 -13.23
CA VAL A 122 4.57 7.84 -14.48
C VAL A 122 5.19 6.97 -15.57
N ASP A 123 4.35 6.31 -16.38
CA ASP A 123 4.81 5.47 -17.47
C ASP A 123 5.77 6.24 -18.39
N GLY A 124 6.94 5.65 -18.63
CA GLY A 124 8.05 6.28 -19.34
C GLY A 124 7.84 6.51 -20.83
N ASN A 125 6.60 6.68 -21.28
CA ASN A 125 6.26 7.07 -22.65
C ASN A 125 6.31 8.58 -22.86
N GLU A 126 6.93 9.29 -21.94
CA GLU A 126 7.08 10.72 -22.03
C GLU A 126 8.29 11.07 -22.87
N CYS A 127 8.08 12.02 -23.77
CA CYS A 127 9.17 12.56 -24.57
C CYS A 127 10.31 13.06 -23.67
N PRO A 128 11.56 12.64 -23.91
CA PRO A 128 12.69 13.15 -23.14
C PRO A 128 12.70 14.67 -23.21
N GLY A 129 12.62 15.32 -22.06
CA GLY A 129 12.64 16.79 -21.97
C GLY A 129 11.33 17.45 -21.60
N GLN A 130 10.23 16.70 -21.46
CA GLN A 130 9.02 17.22 -20.81
C GLN A 130 9.05 16.82 -19.34
N GLU A 131 9.33 17.79 -18.49
CA GLU A 131 9.02 17.65 -17.08
C GLU A 131 7.49 17.66 -16.98
N THR A 132 6.91 16.49 -16.79
CA THR A 132 5.49 16.42 -16.48
C THR A 132 5.31 16.90 -15.05
N GLU A 133 4.50 17.92 -14.88
CA GLU A 133 4.07 18.43 -13.58
C GLU A 133 3.08 17.49 -12.88
N ASP A 134 2.80 16.32 -13.47
CA ASP A 134 1.94 15.32 -12.85
C ASP A 134 2.65 14.68 -11.67
N PRO A 135 2.15 14.89 -10.44
CA PRO A 135 2.78 14.27 -9.28
C PRO A 135 2.73 12.75 -9.39
N GLU A 136 3.84 12.12 -9.05
CA GLU A 136 3.89 10.67 -8.91
C GLU A 136 2.93 10.23 -7.80
N GLY A 137 2.39 9.01 -7.91
CA GLY A 137 1.53 8.44 -6.88
C GLY A 137 2.31 8.08 -5.61
N ASP A 138 1.58 7.82 -4.54
CA ASP A 138 2.14 7.35 -3.27
C ASP A 138 1.94 5.85 -3.13
N ILE A 139 2.77 5.22 -2.30
CA ILE A 139 2.64 3.81 -1.93
C ILE A 139 2.09 3.76 -0.52
N TYR A 140 0.99 3.04 -0.33
CA TYR A 140 0.40 2.78 0.99
C TYR A 140 0.56 1.32 1.36
N CYS A 141 1.20 1.03 2.49
CA CYS A 141 1.31 -0.31 3.04
C CYS A 141 0.33 -0.44 4.21
N LEU A 142 -0.61 -1.37 4.13
CA LEU A 142 -1.64 -1.54 5.15
C LEU A 142 -2.17 -2.97 5.21
N GLY A 143 -3.07 -3.22 6.14
CA GLY A 143 -3.70 -4.52 6.38
C GLY A 143 -3.15 -5.24 7.61
N SER A 144 -1.95 -4.90 8.05
CA SER A 144 -1.33 -5.52 9.21
C SER A 144 -0.29 -4.60 9.85
N LEU A 145 -0.27 -4.57 11.17
CA LEU A 145 0.79 -3.92 11.95
C LEU A 145 2.15 -4.57 11.68
N TYR A 146 2.15 -5.89 11.45
CA TYR A 146 3.38 -6.63 11.14
C TYR A 146 4.00 -6.18 9.82
N LEU A 147 3.17 -5.87 8.83
CA LEU A 147 3.67 -5.35 7.55
C LEU A 147 4.41 -4.03 7.75
N ALA A 148 3.82 -3.10 8.48
CA ALA A 148 4.46 -1.82 8.79
C ALA A 148 5.81 -2.02 9.48
N GLY A 149 5.85 -2.89 10.49
CA GLY A 149 7.08 -3.22 11.20
C GLY A 149 8.16 -3.83 10.31
N MET A 150 7.77 -4.74 9.43
CA MET A 150 8.70 -5.40 8.51
C MET A 150 9.26 -4.43 7.47
N VAL A 151 8.44 -3.53 6.95
CA VAL A 151 8.91 -2.49 6.01
C VAL A 151 9.93 -1.59 6.70
N LYS A 152 9.65 -1.12 7.92
CA LYS A 152 10.58 -0.30 8.70
C LYS A 152 11.91 -1.01 8.92
N LYS A 153 11.86 -2.30 9.27
CA LYS A 153 13.05 -3.12 9.49
C LYS A 153 13.89 -3.24 8.22
N LEU A 154 13.26 -3.49 7.08
CA LEU A 154 13.96 -3.57 5.80
C LEU A 154 14.64 -2.25 5.44
N LEU A 155 13.98 -1.12 5.65
CA LEU A 155 14.52 0.19 5.34
C LEU A 155 15.69 0.56 6.26
N SER A 156 15.62 0.20 7.54
CA SER A 156 16.69 0.51 8.51
C SER A 156 17.87 -0.45 8.42
N GLY A 157 17.66 -1.68 7.97
CA GLY A 157 18.69 -2.70 7.87
C GLY A 157 19.56 -2.63 6.62
N GLY A 158 19.29 -1.69 5.70
CA GLY A 158 20.03 -1.60 4.44
C GLY A 158 19.84 -2.80 3.52
N GLY A 159 18.85 -3.64 3.79
CA GLY A 159 18.59 -4.87 3.03
C GLY A 159 17.84 -4.66 1.72
N LEU A 160 17.51 -3.43 1.39
CA LEU A 160 16.85 -3.09 0.13
C LEU A 160 17.77 -2.21 -0.71
N ASP A 161 18.32 -2.80 -1.76
CA ASP A 161 18.93 -2.05 -2.85
C ASP A 161 17.84 -1.45 -3.73
N VAL A 162 16.92 -0.72 -3.14
CA VAL A 162 15.89 -0.01 -3.88
C VAL A 162 16.13 1.47 -3.69
N GLU A 163 16.47 2.13 -4.77
CA GLU A 163 16.50 3.58 -4.80
C GLU A 163 15.05 4.09 -4.85
N PHE A 164 14.62 4.65 -3.76
CA PHE A 164 13.35 5.35 -3.69
C PHE A 164 13.56 6.84 -3.99
#